data_abf0258aa58c043b6a4ccff719c08539
#
_entry.id   abf0258aa58c043b6a4ccff719c08539
#
_cell.length_a   1.000
_cell.length_b   1.000
_cell.length_c   1.000
_cell.angle_alpha   90.00
_cell.angle_beta   90.00
_cell.angle_gamma   90.00
#
_symmetry.space_group_name_H-M   'P 1'
#
loop_
_entity.id
_entity.type
_entity.pdbx_description
1 polymer ?
#
loop_
_entity_poly.entity_id
_entity_poly.type
_entity_poly.pdbx_seq_one_letter_code
_entity_poly.pdbx_strand_id
1 'polypeptide(L)'
;MLGRAKAAAQALAAAILLAGCGAGARDLPTYKAVPEFTLTAQTGEEFRSSEKLAGRIWIAGFFFASCTGPCPRMNARMRRLQNDLADIEDLRLVSFTVDPERDTPEALAEYARKFQAEPGRWWFLTGPMETLDRLCRETFLLGEVKGNLDHSTRFALVDRDGVIRGYYLSGDSEAMERLERDVRRLAGSGS
;
A
#
# COMPACT_ATOMS: atom_id res chain seq x y z
N MET A 1 31.08 -53.69 -43.43
CA MET A 1 29.79 -53.00 -43.31
C MET A 1 29.50 -52.74 -41.85
N LEU A 2 30.12 -51.76 -41.30
CA LEU A 2 29.86 -51.32 -39.89
C LEU A 2 30.06 -49.79 -39.87
N GLY A 3 28.99 -49.04 -39.68
CA GLY A 3 29.17 -47.59 -39.55
C GLY A 3 27.91 -46.82 -39.86
N ARG A 4 26.90 -46.86 -38.97
CA ARG A 4 25.78 -45.88 -38.98
C ARG A 4 24.88 -46.09 -37.73
N ALA A 5 25.41 -45.86 -36.55
CA ALA A 5 24.59 -45.89 -35.33
C ALA A 5 25.21 -45.09 -34.18
N LYS A 6 25.70 -43.86 -34.41
CA LYS A 6 26.25 -43.00 -33.33
C LYS A 6 25.90 -41.51 -33.46
N ALA A 7 24.83 -41.14 -34.15
CA ALA A 7 24.49 -39.70 -34.32
C ALA A 7 23.07 -39.29 -33.82
N ALA A 8 22.42 -40.07 -32.98
CA ALA A 8 21.04 -39.79 -32.54
C ALA A 8 20.88 -39.57 -31.01
N ALA A 9 21.95 -39.43 -30.24
CA ALA A 9 21.87 -39.36 -28.77
C ALA A 9 22.33 -38.03 -28.16
N GLN A 10 22.54 -36.96 -28.91
CA GLN A 10 23.02 -35.67 -28.38
C GLN A 10 22.08 -34.47 -28.58
N ALA A 11 20.84 -34.64 -28.99
CA ALA A 11 19.90 -33.55 -29.28
C ALA A 11 18.76 -33.40 -28.25
N LEU A 12 18.82 -34.04 -27.07
CA LEU A 12 17.71 -34.02 -26.08
C LEU A 12 18.10 -33.43 -24.71
N ALA A 13 19.19 -32.72 -24.59
CA ALA A 13 19.66 -32.19 -23.29
C ALA A 13 19.69 -30.66 -23.20
N ALA A 14 19.07 -29.91 -24.11
CA ALA A 14 19.15 -28.44 -24.13
C ALA A 14 17.79 -27.69 -23.99
N ALA A 15 16.73 -28.34 -23.54
CA ALA A 15 15.38 -27.75 -23.52
C ALA A 15 14.77 -27.65 -22.08
N ILE A 16 15.55 -27.74 -20.99
CA ILE A 16 15.02 -27.62 -19.62
C ILE A 16 15.83 -26.60 -18.85
N LEU A 17 15.79 -25.32 -19.20
CA LEU A 17 16.36 -24.23 -18.40
C LEU A 17 15.73 -22.87 -18.71
N LEU A 18 14.40 -22.80 -18.91
CA LEU A 18 13.69 -21.52 -19.05
C LEU A 18 12.28 -21.57 -18.39
N ALA A 19 12.18 -22.21 -17.22
CA ALA A 19 10.95 -22.18 -16.43
C ALA A 19 11.28 -21.78 -14.99
N GLY A 20 11.81 -20.58 -14.80
CA GLY A 20 12.18 -20.15 -13.46
C GLY A 20 12.38 -18.64 -13.33
N CYS A 21 11.40 -17.83 -13.72
CA CYS A 21 11.31 -16.43 -13.29
C CYS A 21 9.89 -15.91 -13.56
N GLY A 22 8.98 -16.19 -12.65
CA GLY A 22 7.61 -15.70 -12.73
C GLY A 22 6.83 -15.81 -11.44
N ALA A 23 7.52 -16.03 -10.33
CA ALA A 23 6.90 -16.27 -9.02
C ALA A 23 6.81 -15.01 -8.13
N GLY A 24 6.83 -13.80 -8.68
CA GLY A 24 7.00 -12.60 -7.85
C GLY A 24 5.69 -12.03 -7.26
N ALA A 25 4.73 -11.67 -8.08
CA ALA A 25 3.50 -10.96 -7.63
C ALA A 25 2.29 -11.88 -7.45
N ARG A 26 2.30 -13.05 -8.07
CA ARG A 26 1.16 -14.00 -8.03
C ARG A 26 0.98 -14.70 -6.69
N ASP A 27 1.98 -14.66 -5.82
CA ASP A 27 1.97 -15.38 -4.53
C ASP A 27 1.42 -14.57 -3.35
N LEU A 28 1.11 -13.28 -3.54
CA LEU A 28 0.46 -12.49 -2.48
C LEU A 28 -1.05 -12.76 -2.47
N PRO A 29 -1.66 -12.78 -1.28
CA PRO A 29 -3.11 -12.91 -1.16
C PRO A 29 -3.85 -11.88 -2.00
N THR A 30 -5.03 -12.21 -2.46
CA THR A 30 -5.95 -11.30 -3.15
C THR A 30 -7.18 -11.14 -2.27
N TYR A 31 -7.41 -9.92 -1.81
CA TYR A 31 -8.57 -9.59 -0.99
C TYR A 31 -9.62 -8.85 -1.84
N LYS A 32 -9.89 -7.62 -1.51
CA LYS A 32 -10.92 -6.81 -2.13
C LYS A 32 -10.31 -5.72 -3.01
N ALA A 33 -10.94 -5.43 -4.14
CA ALA A 33 -10.62 -4.23 -4.92
C ALA A 33 -11.10 -2.98 -4.17
N VAL A 34 -10.28 -1.95 -4.14
CA VAL A 34 -10.63 -0.64 -3.60
C VAL A 34 -11.40 0.14 -4.67
N PRO A 35 -12.66 0.53 -4.42
CA PRO A 35 -13.40 1.35 -5.36
C PRO A 35 -12.76 2.72 -5.50
N GLU A 36 -13.01 3.40 -6.61
CA GLU A 36 -12.63 4.79 -6.78
C GLU A 36 -13.28 5.67 -5.70
N PHE A 37 -12.52 6.64 -5.23
CA PHE A 37 -12.98 7.61 -4.24
C PHE A 37 -12.42 8.99 -4.53
N THR A 38 -13.16 10.00 -4.06
CA THR A 38 -12.74 11.40 -4.07
C THR A 38 -12.81 11.94 -2.65
N LEU A 39 -11.72 12.53 -2.19
CA LEU A 39 -11.56 13.12 -0.87
C LEU A 39 -10.81 14.45 -0.99
N THR A 40 -10.52 15.11 0.14
CA THR A 40 -9.72 16.33 0.19
C THR A 40 -8.35 16.03 0.79
N ALA A 41 -7.29 16.43 0.10
CA ALA A 41 -5.93 16.29 0.58
C ALA A 41 -5.56 17.37 1.62
N GLN A 42 -4.48 17.16 2.36
CA GLN A 42 -3.90 18.14 3.30
C GLN A 42 -3.53 19.48 2.64
N THR A 43 -3.45 19.56 1.32
CA THR A 43 -3.24 20.80 0.57
C THR A 43 -4.52 21.61 0.36
N GLY A 44 -5.69 21.07 0.74
CA GLY A 44 -7.00 21.61 0.41
C GLY A 44 -7.50 21.24 -0.99
N GLU A 45 -6.68 20.59 -1.80
CA GLU A 45 -7.05 20.16 -3.15
C GLU A 45 -7.90 18.89 -3.15
N GLU A 46 -8.69 18.72 -4.19
CA GLU A 46 -9.39 17.47 -4.44
C GLU A 46 -8.41 16.35 -4.77
N PHE A 47 -8.55 15.23 -4.08
CA PHE A 47 -7.79 14.01 -4.30
C PHE A 47 -8.69 12.95 -4.96
N ARG A 48 -8.45 12.68 -6.22
CA ARG A 48 -9.11 11.60 -6.97
C ARG A 48 -8.20 10.38 -7.02
N SER A 49 -8.65 9.25 -6.45
CA SER A 49 -7.87 8.02 -6.44
C SER A 49 -7.57 7.50 -7.84
N SER A 50 -8.49 7.67 -8.79
CA SER A 50 -8.32 7.30 -10.21
C SER A 50 -7.19 8.08 -10.92
N GLU A 51 -6.79 9.24 -10.42
CA GLU A 51 -5.70 10.03 -10.98
C GLU A 51 -4.39 9.84 -10.20
N LYS A 52 -4.47 9.75 -8.88
CA LYS A 52 -3.31 9.76 -7.99
C LYS A 52 -2.75 8.38 -7.67
N LEU A 53 -3.60 7.33 -7.74
CA LEU A 53 -3.26 5.97 -7.32
C LEU A 53 -3.36 4.93 -8.45
N ALA A 54 -3.97 5.26 -9.60
CA ALA A 54 -4.07 4.34 -10.72
C ALA A 54 -2.68 3.88 -11.20
N GLY A 55 -2.49 2.57 -11.34
CA GLY A 55 -1.23 1.97 -11.75
C GLY A 55 -0.10 2.12 -10.72
N ARG A 56 -0.42 2.47 -9.46
CA ARG A 56 0.54 2.64 -8.37
C ARG A 56 0.39 1.56 -7.31
N ILE A 57 1.51 1.20 -6.70
CA ILE A 57 1.50 0.45 -5.44
C ILE A 57 1.27 1.46 -4.33
N TRP A 58 0.42 1.14 -3.36
CA TRP A 58 0.22 2.07 -2.26
C TRP A 58 -0.10 1.40 -0.92
N ILE A 59 0.23 2.10 0.15
CA ILE A 59 0.01 1.67 1.52
C ILE A 59 -1.04 2.59 2.14
N ALA A 60 -2.13 2.02 2.66
CA ALA A 60 -3.20 2.70 3.35
C ALA A 60 -3.09 2.56 4.87
N GLY A 61 -3.37 3.63 5.61
CA GLY A 61 -3.53 3.62 7.05
C GLY A 61 -4.61 4.58 7.50
N PHE A 62 -5.28 4.27 8.62
CA PHE A 62 -6.30 5.12 9.23
C PHE A 62 -5.78 5.71 10.54
N PHE A 63 -6.09 6.98 10.83
CA PHE A 63 -5.58 7.71 11.99
C PHE A 63 -6.51 8.88 12.35
N PHE A 64 -6.22 9.59 13.43
CA PHE A 64 -6.70 10.94 13.69
C PHE A 64 -5.60 11.79 14.35
N ALA A 65 -5.55 13.08 14.02
CA ALA A 65 -4.41 13.93 14.36
C ALA A 65 -4.28 14.19 15.88
N SER A 66 -5.41 14.24 16.58
CA SER A 66 -5.46 14.47 18.04
C SER A 66 -5.19 13.21 18.88
N CYS A 67 -4.91 12.06 18.25
CA CYS A 67 -4.62 10.80 18.93
C CYS A 67 -3.33 10.89 19.77
N THR A 68 -3.44 10.56 21.03
CA THR A 68 -2.29 10.47 21.96
C THR A 68 -1.75 9.04 22.11
N GLY A 69 -2.41 8.07 21.47
CA GLY A 69 -2.13 6.64 21.57
C GLY A 69 -1.29 6.09 20.39
N PRO A 70 -1.85 5.20 19.58
CA PRO A 70 -1.09 4.47 18.54
C PRO A 70 -0.76 5.30 17.28
N CYS A 71 -1.59 6.30 16.91
CA CYS A 71 -1.47 7.01 15.63
C CYS A 71 -0.10 7.68 15.42
N PRO A 72 0.52 8.35 16.41
CA PRO A 72 1.86 8.90 16.21
C PRO A 72 2.90 7.84 15.87
N ARG A 73 2.81 6.65 16.48
CA ARG A 73 3.71 5.52 16.18
C ARG A 73 3.45 4.94 14.80
N MET A 74 2.17 4.83 14.39
CA MET A 74 1.80 4.41 13.03
C MET A 74 2.39 5.35 11.98
N ASN A 75 2.18 6.66 12.13
CA ASN A 75 2.70 7.63 11.15
C ASN A 75 4.23 7.73 11.18
N ALA A 76 4.89 7.49 12.33
CA ALA A 76 6.35 7.32 12.36
C ALA A 76 6.81 6.08 11.58
N ARG A 77 6.04 4.98 11.57
CA ARG A 77 6.31 3.80 10.72
C ARG A 77 6.08 4.11 9.24
N MET A 78 5.00 4.85 8.89
CA MET A 78 4.78 5.32 7.51
C MET A 78 5.94 6.18 7.00
N ARG A 79 6.45 7.12 7.84
CA ARG A 79 7.64 7.90 7.50
C ARG A 79 8.85 7.01 7.23
N ARG A 80 9.05 5.98 8.07
CA ARG A 80 10.13 5.03 7.85
C ARG A 80 9.98 4.29 6.53
N LEU A 81 8.79 3.77 6.23
CA LEU A 81 8.49 3.14 4.93
C LEU A 81 8.74 4.09 3.75
N GLN A 82 8.37 5.38 3.89
CA GLN A 82 8.68 6.39 2.88
C GLN A 82 10.18 6.46 2.56
N ASN A 83 11.02 6.43 3.60
CA ASN A 83 12.47 6.55 3.46
C ASN A 83 13.12 5.24 2.98
N ASP A 84 12.75 4.11 3.58
CA ASP A 84 13.36 2.80 3.33
C ASP A 84 12.98 2.25 1.93
N LEU A 85 11.89 2.76 1.35
CA LEU A 85 11.38 2.40 0.02
C LEU A 85 11.45 3.58 -0.97
N ALA A 86 12.36 4.53 -0.75
CA ALA A 86 12.50 5.73 -1.58
C ALA A 86 12.89 5.40 -3.04
N ASP A 87 13.55 4.27 -3.25
CA ASP A 87 13.92 3.72 -4.55
C ASP A 87 12.73 3.22 -5.40
N ILE A 88 11.53 3.06 -4.81
CA ILE A 88 10.33 2.64 -5.52
C ILE A 88 9.51 3.87 -5.92
N GLU A 89 9.71 4.35 -7.14
CA GLU A 89 9.11 5.61 -7.63
C GLU A 89 7.59 5.58 -7.72
N ASP A 90 6.98 4.43 -7.97
CA ASP A 90 5.53 4.27 -8.08
C ASP A 90 4.84 3.91 -6.76
N LEU A 91 5.56 3.86 -5.64
CA LEU A 91 4.97 3.69 -4.32
C LEU A 91 4.32 4.99 -3.83
N ARG A 92 3.10 4.86 -3.29
CA ARG A 92 2.35 5.95 -2.64
C ARG A 92 1.94 5.57 -1.23
N LEU A 93 1.83 6.57 -0.36
CA LEU A 93 1.37 6.41 1.01
C LEU A 93 0.11 7.25 1.19
N VAL A 94 -0.91 6.68 1.83
CA VAL A 94 -2.19 7.34 2.03
C VAL A 94 -2.64 7.14 3.48
N SER A 95 -2.79 8.23 4.21
CA SER A 95 -3.32 8.27 5.56
C SER A 95 -4.71 8.90 5.54
N PHE A 96 -5.73 8.13 5.90
CA PHE A 96 -7.12 8.58 5.97
C PHE A 96 -7.45 8.98 7.41
N THR A 97 -8.04 10.17 7.61
CA THR A 97 -8.55 10.49 8.95
C THR A 97 -9.82 9.71 9.29
N VAL A 98 -10.01 9.42 10.56
CA VAL A 98 -11.28 8.92 11.11
C VAL A 98 -12.02 9.99 11.93
N ASP A 99 -11.48 11.21 12.01
CA ASP A 99 -12.07 12.37 12.72
C ASP A 99 -12.12 13.61 11.80
N PRO A 100 -12.87 13.56 10.68
CA PRO A 100 -12.89 14.65 9.70
C PRO A 100 -13.46 15.97 10.23
N GLU A 101 -14.20 15.95 11.36
CA GLU A 101 -14.71 17.17 11.98
C GLU A 101 -13.59 18.03 12.59
N ARG A 102 -12.52 17.40 13.09
CA ARG A 102 -11.36 18.08 13.68
C ARG A 102 -10.18 18.13 12.73
N ASP A 103 -10.02 17.13 11.91
CA ASP A 103 -8.91 16.98 10.99
C ASP A 103 -9.20 17.69 9.66
N THR A 104 -9.22 19.05 9.73
CA THR A 104 -9.34 19.91 8.54
C THR A 104 -8.09 19.79 7.66
N PRO A 105 -8.12 20.22 6.38
CA PRO A 105 -6.92 20.23 5.55
C PRO A 105 -5.74 20.95 6.18
N GLU A 106 -5.97 22.06 6.88
CA GLU A 106 -4.93 22.83 7.57
C GLU A 106 -4.30 22.04 8.73
N ALA A 107 -5.14 21.37 9.54
CA ALA A 107 -4.68 20.51 10.63
C ALA A 107 -3.88 19.31 10.07
N LEU A 108 -4.34 18.73 8.97
CA LEU A 108 -3.64 17.66 8.27
C LEU A 108 -2.33 18.12 7.64
N ALA A 109 -2.26 19.36 7.12
CA ALA A 109 -1.01 19.92 6.60
C ALA A 109 0.04 20.09 7.69
N GLU A 110 -0.36 20.53 8.89
CA GLU A 110 0.53 20.61 10.04
C GLU A 110 1.01 19.21 10.48
N TYR A 111 0.09 18.26 10.53
CA TYR A 111 0.37 16.87 10.87
C TYR A 111 1.33 16.22 9.86
N ALA A 112 1.11 16.43 8.56
CA ALA A 112 1.97 15.95 7.49
C ALA A 112 3.40 16.51 7.61
N ARG A 113 3.54 17.80 7.92
CA ARG A 113 4.86 18.43 8.17
C ARG A 113 5.57 17.81 9.36
N LYS A 114 4.87 17.51 10.46
CA LYS A 114 5.41 16.83 11.65
C LYS A 114 6.05 15.48 11.30
N PHE A 115 5.46 14.74 10.39
CA PHE A 115 5.98 13.45 9.93
C PHE A 115 6.85 13.55 8.67
N GLN A 116 7.14 14.76 8.18
CA GLN A 116 7.96 14.99 6.99
C GLN A 116 7.43 14.22 5.78
N ALA A 117 6.11 14.26 5.59
CA ALA A 117 5.47 13.65 4.43
C ALA A 117 5.95 14.34 3.14
N GLU A 118 6.45 13.54 2.22
CA GLU A 118 6.95 14.00 0.93
C GLU A 118 5.78 14.35 0.01
N PRO A 119 5.72 15.59 -0.52
CA PRO A 119 4.69 16.00 -1.46
C PRO A 119 4.64 15.09 -2.69
N GLY A 120 3.41 14.71 -3.10
CA GLY A 120 3.21 13.81 -4.25
C GLY A 120 3.51 12.33 -3.97
N ARG A 121 3.99 11.99 -2.78
CA ARG A 121 4.29 10.62 -2.36
C ARG A 121 3.43 10.18 -1.18
N TRP A 122 3.19 11.04 -0.20
CA TRP A 122 2.38 10.74 0.97
C TRP A 122 1.28 11.77 1.17
N TRP A 123 0.03 11.32 1.14
CA TRP A 123 -1.15 12.15 1.37
C TRP A 123 -1.84 11.84 2.68
N PHE A 124 -2.35 12.89 3.29
CA PHE A 124 -3.27 12.86 4.41
C PHE A 124 -4.62 13.34 3.92
N LEU A 125 -5.64 12.49 4.02
CA LEU A 125 -6.93 12.72 3.40
C LEU A 125 -8.03 12.89 4.43
N THR A 126 -8.89 13.89 4.19
CA THR A 126 -10.14 14.15 4.91
C THR A 126 -11.30 14.26 3.94
N GLY A 127 -12.54 14.30 4.43
CA GLY A 127 -13.72 14.45 3.59
C GLY A 127 -15.01 14.04 4.31
N PRO A 128 -16.08 13.73 3.56
CA PRO A 128 -17.34 13.34 4.18
C PRO A 128 -17.19 12.09 5.06
N MET A 129 -17.71 12.19 6.29
CA MET A 129 -17.68 11.12 7.30
C MET A 129 -18.15 9.78 6.73
N GLU A 130 -19.26 9.81 5.96
CA GLU A 130 -19.85 8.61 5.36
C GLU A 130 -18.90 7.92 4.37
N THR A 131 -18.16 8.70 3.57
CA THR A 131 -17.17 8.17 2.61
C THR A 131 -15.99 7.53 3.36
N LEU A 132 -15.47 8.20 4.39
CA LEU A 132 -14.38 7.70 5.20
C LEU A 132 -14.77 6.44 5.97
N ASP A 133 -15.98 6.40 6.56
CA ASP A 133 -16.50 5.22 7.26
C ASP A 133 -16.65 4.03 6.32
N ARG A 134 -17.23 4.25 5.13
CA ARG A 134 -17.34 3.20 4.12
C ARG A 134 -15.98 2.66 3.67
N LEU A 135 -15.00 3.52 3.45
CA LEU A 135 -13.64 3.10 3.13
C LEU A 135 -13.05 2.30 4.27
N CYS A 136 -13.08 2.81 5.50
CA CYS A 136 -12.49 2.15 6.65
C CYS A 136 -13.13 0.79 6.94
N ARG A 137 -14.45 0.73 7.05
CA ARG A 137 -15.19 -0.44 7.51
C ARG A 137 -15.49 -1.44 6.41
N GLU A 138 -15.95 -0.98 5.25
CA GLU A 138 -16.46 -1.87 4.20
C GLU A 138 -15.39 -2.21 3.16
N THR A 139 -14.47 -1.30 2.88
CA THR A 139 -13.43 -1.51 1.87
C THR A 139 -12.18 -2.11 2.49
N PHE A 140 -11.59 -1.41 3.45
CA PHE A 140 -10.33 -1.82 4.09
C PHE A 140 -10.53 -2.77 5.26
N LEU A 141 -11.74 -2.91 5.81
CA LEU A 141 -12.04 -3.76 6.98
C LEU A 141 -11.13 -3.44 8.19
N LEU A 142 -10.83 -2.16 8.41
CA LEU A 142 -9.88 -1.68 9.42
C LEU A 142 -10.53 -0.93 10.60
N GLY A 143 -11.84 -1.10 10.82
CA GLY A 143 -12.54 -0.53 11.96
C GLY A 143 -13.76 0.31 11.59
N GLU A 144 -14.18 1.20 12.48
CA GLU A 144 -15.31 2.11 12.32
C GLU A 144 -14.89 3.55 12.55
N VAL A 145 -15.43 4.47 11.73
CA VAL A 145 -15.20 5.93 11.87
C VAL A 145 -16.29 6.56 12.74
N LYS A 146 -17.51 6.01 12.70
CA LYS A 146 -18.66 6.56 13.45
C LYS A 146 -18.60 6.21 14.94
N GLY A 147 -18.53 7.23 15.75
CA GLY A 147 -18.87 7.18 17.20
C GLY A 147 -17.77 6.75 18.16
N ASN A 148 -16.78 6.01 17.75
CA ASN A 148 -15.78 5.44 18.67
C ASN A 148 -14.33 5.72 18.30
N LEU A 149 -14.06 6.37 17.14
CA LEU A 149 -12.70 6.60 16.62
C LEU A 149 -11.81 5.35 16.71
N ASP A 150 -12.46 4.16 16.75
CA ASP A 150 -11.77 2.89 16.85
C ASP A 150 -11.35 2.43 15.46
N HIS A 151 -10.09 2.54 15.21
CA HIS A 151 -9.50 2.09 13.95
C HIS A 151 -8.39 1.06 14.21
N SER A 152 -8.24 0.15 13.29
CA SER A 152 -7.16 -0.82 13.35
C SER A 152 -5.79 -0.16 13.22
N THR A 153 -4.82 -0.63 14.01
CA THR A 153 -3.42 -0.23 13.89
C THR A 153 -2.69 -0.97 12.75
N ARG A 154 -3.42 -1.45 11.75
CA ARG A 154 -2.87 -2.14 10.59
C ARG A 154 -2.72 -1.21 9.40
N PHE A 155 -1.73 -1.50 8.57
CA PHE A 155 -1.64 -0.97 7.21
C PHE A 155 -2.21 -1.97 6.22
N ALA A 156 -2.80 -1.49 5.13
CA ALA A 156 -3.19 -2.29 3.99
C ALA A 156 -2.26 -1.99 2.81
N LEU A 157 -1.75 -3.02 2.16
CA LEU A 157 -0.98 -2.93 0.92
C LEU A 157 -1.92 -3.12 -0.26
N VAL A 158 -1.88 -2.21 -1.22
CA VAL A 158 -2.69 -2.25 -2.45
C VAL A 158 -1.75 -2.27 -3.65
N ASP A 159 -2.06 -3.12 -4.63
CA ASP A 159 -1.28 -3.24 -5.87
C ASP A 159 -1.72 -2.22 -6.93
N ARG A 160 -1.08 -2.30 -8.12
CA ARG A 160 -1.33 -1.42 -9.25
C ARG A 160 -2.74 -1.53 -9.85
N ASP A 161 -3.39 -2.67 -9.65
CA ASP A 161 -4.77 -2.93 -10.09
C ASP A 161 -5.80 -2.46 -9.04
N GLY A 162 -5.34 -1.81 -7.95
CA GLY A 162 -6.20 -1.34 -6.87
C GLY A 162 -6.70 -2.46 -5.96
N VAL A 163 -6.06 -3.63 -5.93
CA VAL A 163 -6.46 -4.78 -5.13
C VAL A 163 -5.64 -4.85 -3.84
N ILE A 164 -6.32 -5.01 -2.70
CA ILE A 164 -5.67 -5.21 -1.40
C ILE A 164 -4.96 -6.57 -1.40
N ARG A 165 -3.66 -6.56 -1.10
CA ARG A 165 -2.78 -7.73 -1.13
C ARG A 165 -2.30 -8.18 0.25
N GLY A 166 -2.48 -7.37 1.28
CA GLY A 166 -2.08 -7.72 2.63
C GLY A 166 -2.47 -6.70 3.69
N TYR A 167 -2.46 -7.17 4.95
CA TYR A 167 -2.67 -6.36 6.15
C TYR A 167 -1.53 -6.60 7.12
N TYR A 168 -0.96 -5.51 7.67
CA TYR A 168 0.27 -5.54 8.45
C TYR A 168 0.10 -4.73 9.74
N LEU A 169 0.28 -5.37 10.89
CA LEU A 169 0.18 -4.70 12.18
C LEU A 169 1.36 -3.74 12.36
N SER A 170 1.08 -2.44 12.45
CA SER A 170 2.12 -1.39 12.50
C SER A 170 3.04 -1.45 13.73
N GLY A 171 2.57 -2.04 14.82
CA GLY A 171 3.34 -2.26 16.06
C GLY A 171 4.27 -3.47 16.02
N ASP A 172 4.12 -4.34 15.04
CA ASP A 172 4.90 -5.56 14.89
C ASP A 172 6.03 -5.35 13.88
N SER A 173 7.27 -5.47 14.33
CA SER A 173 8.45 -5.26 13.49
C SER A 173 8.56 -6.28 12.37
N GLU A 174 8.20 -7.55 12.63
CA GLU A 174 8.23 -8.62 11.63
C GLU A 174 7.16 -8.40 10.55
N ALA A 175 5.97 -7.89 10.94
CA ALA A 175 4.94 -7.49 9.99
C ALA A 175 5.40 -6.32 9.11
N MET A 176 6.15 -5.36 9.65
CA MET A 176 6.70 -4.25 8.88
C MET A 176 7.77 -4.71 7.87
N GLU A 177 8.67 -5.59 8.28
CA GLU A 177 9.63 -6.20 7.35
C GLU A 177 8.94 -7.01 6.25
N ARG A 178 7.85 -7.72 6.57
CA ARG A 178 7.04 -8.40 5.55
C ARG A 178 6.42 -7.41 4.57
N LEU A 179 5.85 -6.30 5.08
CA LEU A 179 5.29 -5.24 4.24
C LEU A 179 6.33 -4.71 3.25
N GLU A 180 7.54 -4.39 3.72
CA GLU A 180 8.62 -3.90 2.85
C GLU A 180 8.99 -4.92 1.77
N ARG A 181 9.14 -6.19 2.14
CA ARG A 181 9.41 -7.27 1.16
C ARG A 181 8.29 -7.41 0.13
N ASP A 182 7.03 -7.32 0.56
CA ASP A 182 5.88 -7.48 -0.32
C ASP A 182 5.70 -6.27 -1.26
N VAL A 183 6.00 -5.05 -0.79
CA VAL A 183 6.08 -3.86 -1.66
C VAL A 183 7.16 -4.05 -2.74
N ARG A 184 8.38 -4.47 -2.36
CA ARG A 184 9.46 -4.73 -3.31
C ARG A 184 9.13 -5.85 -4.29
N ARG A 185 8.41 -6.87 -3.85
CA ARG A 185 7.91 -7.94 -4.71
C ARG A 185 6.92 -7.40 -5.75
N LEU A 186 5.95 -6.57 -5.35
CA LEU A 186 5.01 -5.93 -6.28
C LEU A 186 5.73 -4.98 -7.25
N ALA A 187 6.75 -4.25 -6.77
CA ALA A 187 7.55 -3.36 -7.62
C ALA A 187 8.34 -4.12 -8.69
N GLY A 188 8.94 -5.26 -8.35
CA GLY A 188 9.72 -6.09 -9.28
C GLY A 188 8.89 -6.90 -10.28
N SER A 189 7.58 -7.00 -10.13
CA SER A 189 6.70 -7.78 -11.01
C SER A 189 6.10 -6.98 -12.18
N GLY A 190 6.49 -5.73 -12.34
CA GLY A 190 5.98 -4.80 -13.36
C GLY A 190 6.94 -4.52 -14.52
N SER A 191 7.93 -5.40 -14.76
CA SER A 191 8.87 -5.29 -15.88
C SER A 191 8.52 -6.30 -16.96
#